data_b07ee599baf0f495e39641cb75485877
#
_entry.id   b07ee599baf0f495e39641cb75485877
#
_cell.length_a   1.000
_cell.length_b   1.000
_cell.length_c   1.000
_cell.angle_alpha   90.00
_cell.angle_beta   90.00
_cell.angle_gamma   90.00
#
_symmetry.space_group_name_H-M   'P 1'
#
loop_
_entity.id
_entity.type
_entity.pdbx_description
1 polymer ?
#
loop_
_entity_poly.entity_id
_entity_poly.type
_entity_poly.pdbx_seq_one_letter_code
_entity_poly.pdbx_strand_id
1 'polypeptide(L)'
;MDSVSLIRLADDQLEIARTSHAGRSAHTIHGGHDHMLRQTLIALAAGHALAEHQSPGQATLQVLQGRVRLLTADQEWLGTTGDYLVIPHERHSLHADDDAVVLLTVLADS
;
A
#
# COMPACT_ATOMS: atom_id res chain seq x y z
N MET A 1 -19.95 -11.33 -11.24
CA MET A 1 -18.49 -11.20 -11.02
C MET A 1 -18.22 -9.75 -10.63
N ASP A 2 -17.43 -9.59 -9.57
CA ASP A 2 -17.05 -8.26 -9.08
C ASP A 2 -15.72 -7.87 -9.69
N SER A 3 -15.65 -6.67 -10.24
CA SER A 3 -14.40 -6.18 -10.81
C SER A 3 -14.26 -4.69 -10.60
N VAL A 4 -13.02 -4.23 -10.55
CA VAL A 4 -12.69 -2.82 -10.47
C VAL A 4 -11.55 -2.52 -11.43
N SER A 5 -11.49 -1.27 -11.88
CA SER A 5 -10.34 -0.80 -12.64
C SER A 5 -9.30 -0.27 -11.66
N LEU A 6 -8.19 -0.97 -11.53
CA LEU A 6 -7.11 -0.52 -10.64
C LEU A 6 -6.51 0.80 -11.10
N ILE A 7 -6.47 1.03 -12.42
CA ILE A 7 -5.92 2.28 -12.96
C ILE A 7 -6.81 3.46 -12.55
N ARG A 8 -8.13 3.33 -12.70
CA ARG A 8 -9.07 4.40 -12.31
C ARG A 8 -9.04 4.62 -10.81
N LEU A 9 -9.06 3.53 -10.05
CA LEU A 9 -9.07 3.62 -8.59
C LEU A 9 -7.78 4.27 -8.09
N ALA A 10 -6.64 3.95 -8.71
CA ALA A 10 -5.36 4.56 -8.37
C ALA A 10 -5.38 6.06 -8.61
N ASP A 11 -5.89 6.50 -9.77
CA ASP A 11 -5.99 7.92 -10.09
C ASP A 11 -6.89 8.66 -9.10
N ASP A 12 -8.05 8.10 -8.80
CA ASP A 12 -9.01 8.69 -7.87
C ASP A 12 -8.41 8.82 -6.46
N GLN A 13 -7.79 7.76 -5.97
CA GLN A 13 -7.23 7.76 -4.61
C GLN A 13 -5.99 8.67 -4.52
N LEU A 14 -5.20 8.76 -5.56
CA LEU A 14 -4.05 9.66 -5.57
C LEU A 14 -4.50 11.12 -5.52
N GLU A 15 -5.58 11.46 -6.21
CA GLU A 15 -6.16 12.81 -6.14
C GLU A 15 -6.59 13.14 -4.72
N ILE A 16 -7.24 12.20 -4.04
CA ILE A 16 -7.66 12.37 -2.65
C ILE A 16 -6.43 12.53 -1.75
N ALA A 17 -5.39 11.72 -1.94
CA ALA A 17 -4.17 11.80 -1.15
C ALA A 17 -3.49 13.16 -1.28
N ARG A 18 -3.44 13.70 -2.51
CA ARG A 18 -2.80 15.00 -2.78
C ARG A 18 -3.48 16.15 -2.04
N THR A 19 -4.80 16.07 -1.85
CA THR A 19 -5.59 17.11 -1.19
C THR A 19 -5.83 16.81 0.29
N SER A 20 -5.45 15.64 0.76
CA SER A 20 -5.59 15.23 2.15
C SER A 20 -4.51 15.87 3.01
N HIS A 21 -4.87 16.29 4.22
CA HIS A 21 -3.91 16.84 5.18
C HIS A 21 -2.80 15.83 5.50
N ALA A 22 -3.16 14.55 5.61
CA ALA A 22 -2.18 13.50 5.92
C ALA A 22 -1.40 13.02 4.69
N GLY A 23 -1.77 13.45 3.49
CA GLY A 23 -1.09 13.07 2.25
C GLY A 23 -1.30 11.63 1.85
N ARG A 24 -2.39 11.00 2.30
CA ARG A 24 -2.67 9.60 1.99
C ARG A 24 -4.15 9.33 1.90
N SER A 25 -4.49 8.27 1.17
CA SER A 25 -5.83 7.73 1.14
C SER A 25 -5.75 6.21 0.98
N ALA A 26 -6.80 5.53 1.37
CA ALA A 26 -6.87 4.08 1.26
C ALA A 26 -8.28 3.65 0.87
N HIS A 27 -8.37 2.62 0.04
CA HIS A 27 -9.64 2.08 -0.40
C HIS A 27 -9.57 0.56 -0.38
N THR A 28 -10.45 -0.06 0.40
CA THR A 28 -10.52 -1.51 0.46
C THR A 28 -11.18 -2.03 -0.81
N ILE A 29 -10.45 -2.81 -1.60
CA ILE A 29 -10.94 -3.40 -2.84
C ILE A 29 -11.73 -4.67 -2.54
N HIS A 30 -11.19 -5.50 -1.66
CA HIS A 30 -11.77 -6.78 -1.29
C HIS A 30 -11.46 -7.06 0.17
N GLY A 31 -12.44 -7.59 0.89
CA GLY A 31 -12.22 -7.99 2.26
C GLY A 31 -13.12 -7.27 3.25
N GLY A 32 -13.00 -7.65 4.49
CA GLY A 32 -13.79 -7.17 5.60
C GLY A 32 -13.63 -8.17 6.73
N HIS A 33 -14.43 -8.04 7.77
CA HIS A 33 -14.33 -8.94 8.93
C HIS A 33 -14.58 -10.40 8.57
N ASP A 34 -15.38 -10.64 7.53
CA ASP A 34 -15.78 -11.99 7.11
C ASP A 34 -14.83 -12.62 6.10
N HIS A 35 -13.76 -11.92 5.73
CA HIS A 35 -12.85 -12.40 4.69
C HIS A 35 -11.44 -12.56 5.23
N MET A 36 -10.81 -13.69 4.90
CA MET A 36 -9.40 -13.90 5.21
C MET A 36 -8.50 -13.13 4.23
N LEU A 37 -8.90 -13.09 2.95
CA LEU A 37 -8.17 -12.32 1.94
C LEU A 37 -8.62 -10.88 2.00
N ARG A 38 -7.66 -9.97 2.20
CA ARG A 38 -7.93 -8.53 2.26
C ARG A 38 -6.98 -7.80 1.35
N GLN A 39 -7.53 -6.93 0.52
CA GLN A 39 -6.75 -6.14 -0.42
C GLN A 39 -7.16 -4.68 -0.32
N THR A 40 -6.16 -3.84 -0.12
CA THR A 40 -6.36 -2.40 0.05
C THR A 40 -5.44 -1.66 -0.90
N LEU A 41 -6.01 -0.73 -1.65
CA LEU A 41 -5.23 0.18 -2.47
C LEU A 41 -4.92 1.41 -1.62
N ILE A 42 -3.64 1.76 -1.54
CA ILE A 42 -3.17 2.88 -0.73
C ILE A 42 -2.45 3.87 -1.63
N ALA A 43 -2.85 5.13 -1.57
CA ALA A 43 -2.20 6.21 -2.29
C ALA A 43 -1.46 7.11 -1.30
N LEU A 44 -0.24 7.50 -1.67
CA LEU A 44 0.61 8.40 -0.89
C LEU A 44 1.09 9.52 -1.79
N ALA A 45 0.89 10.76 -1.38
CA ALA A 45 1.49 11.90 -2.06
C ALA A 45 3.00 11.92 -1.76
N ALA A 46 3.78 12.44 -2.69
CA ALA A 46 5.24 12.53 -2.55
C ALA A 46 5.65 13.13 -1.21
N GLY A 47 6.61 12.52 -0.56
CA GLY A 47 7.13 12.98 0.73
C GLY A 47 6.34 12.52 1.94
N HIS A 48 5.23 11.82 1.74
CA HIS A 48 4.42 11.28 2.84
C HIS A 48 4.70 9.81 3.07
N ALA A 49 4.26 9.30 4.21
CA ALA A 49 4.59 7.95 4.63
C ALA A 49 3.49 7.32 5.45
N LEU A 50 3.49 5.99 5.47
CA LEU A 50 2.79 5.21 6.49
C LEU A 50 3.79 4.93 7.60
N ALA A 51 3.45 5.33 8.82
CA ALA A 51 4.34 5.20 9.97
C ALA A 51 4.65 3.72 10.28
N GLU A 52 5.73 3.51 11.01
CA GLU A 52 6.13 2.18 11.42
C GLU A 52 5.02 1.44 12.14
N HIS A 53 4.79 0.20 11.77
CA HIS A 53 3.80 -0.67 12.38
C HIS A 53 4.23 -2.13 12.30
N GLN A 54 3.55 -2.98 13.06
CA GLN A 54 3.77 -4.41 13.06
C GLN A 54 3.32 -5.02 11.74
N SER A 55 4.04 -6.06 11.29
CA SER A 55 3.59 -6.84 10.15
C SER A 55 2.24 -7.49 10.46
N PRO A 56 1.27 -7.42 9.55
CA PRO A 56 -0.05 -8.02 9.76
C PRO A 56 -0.07 -9.56 9.59
N GLY A 57 1.08 -10.20 9.44
CA GLY A 57 1.19 -11.62 9.12
C GLY A 57 1.66 -11.80 7.69
N GLN A 58 0.99 -12.67 6.92
CA GLN A 58 1.34 -12.84 5.51
C GLN A 58 0.81 -11.66 4.71
N ALA A 59 1.70 -10.96 4.02
CA ALA A 59 1.31 -9.80 3.22
C ALA A 59 2.26 -9.60 2.05
N THR A 60 1.70 -9.08 0.95
CA THR A 60 2.46 -8.68 -0.22
C THR A 60 2.13 -7.26 -0.61
N LEU A 61 3.07 -6.62 -1.28
CA LEU A 61 2.92 -5.25 -1.75
C LEU A 61 3.25 -5.20 -3.23
N GLN A 62 2.38 -4.57 -4.01
CA GLN A 62 2.64 -4.29 -5.43
C GLN A 62 2.65 -2.79 -5.64
N VAL A 63 3.65 -2.28 -6.34
CA VAL A 63 3.69 -0.88 -6.70
C VAL A 63 2.96 -0.71 -8.02
N LEU A 64 1.81 -0.05 -7.98
CA LEU A 64 1.00 0.22 -9.17
C LEU A 64 1.47 1.48 -9.90
N GLN A 65 2.00 2.44 -9.16
CA GLN A 65 2.45 3.72 -9.70
C GLN A 65 3.44 4.37 -8.75
N GLY A 66 4.50 4.98 -9.31
CA GLY A 66 5.43 5.80 -8.53
C GLY A 66 6.61 5.04 -7.97
N ARG A 67 7.23 5.61 -6.93
CA ARG A 67 8.40 5.05 -6.26
C ARG A 67 8.21 5.10 -4.75
N VAL A 68 8.48 3.98 -4.10
CA VAL A 68 8.33 3.84 -2.65
C VAL A 68 9.57 3.20 -2.05
N ARG A 69 9.73 3.38 -0.74
CA ARG A 69 10.75 2.69 0.05
C ARG A 69 10.07 2.04 1.23
N LEU A 70 10.33 0.75 1.43
CA LEU A 70 9.89 0.05 2.63
C LEU A 70 11.10 -0.14 3.52
N LEU A 71 10.98 0.34 4.76
CA LEU A 71 12.09 0.35 5.71
C LEU A 71 11.79 -0.56 6.89
N THR A 72 12.76 -1.40 7.24
CA THR A 72 12.77 -2.13 8.51
C THR A 72 13.90 -1.54 9.37
N ALA A 73 14.19 -2.16 10.52
CA ALA A 73 15.24 -1.66 11.40
C ALA A 73 16.61 -1.64 10.73
N ASP A 74 16.87 -2.60 9.84
CA ASP A 74 18.21 -2.81 9.25
C ASP A 74 18.20 -2.98 7.73
N GLN A 75 17.05 -2.86 7.07
CA GLN A 75 16.93 -3.05 5.63
C GLN A 75 16.09 -1.96 4.97
N GLU A 76 16.33 -1.77 3.68
CA GLU A 76 15.55 -0.85 2.85
C GLU A 76 15.27 -1.52 1.50
N TRP A 77 14.01 -1.50 1.08
CA TRP A 77 13.61 -1.96 -0.24
C TRP A 77 13.12 -0.77 -1.06
N LEU A 78 13.63 -0.63 -2.28
CA LEU A 78 13.23 0.41 -3.21
C LEU A 78 12.35 -0.21 -4.28
N GLY A 79 11.12 0.26 -4.42
CA GLY A 79 10.17 -0.25 -5.39
C GLY A 79 9.68 0.80 -6.34
N THR A 80 9.55 0.44 -7.62
CA THR A 80 8.98 1.30 -8.66
C THR A 80 7.80 0.60 -9.31
N THR A 81 7.09 1.31 -10.16
CA THR A 81 5.91 0.80 -10.87
C THR A 81 6.15 -0.60 -11.42
N GLY A 82 5.29 -1.53 -11.04
CA GLY A 82 5.36 -2.92 -11.47
C GLY A 82 6.12 -3.85 -10.54
N ASP A 83 6.79 -3.30 -9.52
CA ASP A 83 7.55 -4.12 -8.57
C ASP A 83 6.63 -4.80 -7.55
N TYR A 84 7.10 -5.93 -7.04
CA TYR A 84 6.37 -6.77 -6.09
C TYR A 84 7.30 -7.14 -4.95
N LEU A 85 6.76 -7.11 -3.73
CA LEU A 85 7.50 -7.45 -2.52
C LEU A 85 6.68 -8.35 -1.62
N VAL A 86 7.31 -9.40 -1.09
CA VAL A 86 6.75 -10.13 0.07
C VAL A 86 7.20 -9.38 1.30
N ILE A 87 6.24 -8.84 2.05
CA ILE A 87 6.55 -7.99 3.21
C ILE A 87 7.16 -8.85 4.32
N PRO A 88 8.34 -8.46 4.85
CA PRO A 88 8.96 -9.23 5.93
C PRO A 88 8.15 -9.17 7.21
N HIS A 89 8.26 -10.21 8.04
CA HIS A 89 7.56 -10.30 9.31
C HIS A 89 8.29 -9.47 10.39
N GLU A 90 8.45 -8.19 10.13
CA GLU A 90 9.13 -7.22 10.99
C GLU A 90 8.36 -5.93 10.99
N ARG A 91 8.56 -5.12 12.01
CA ARG A 91 8.04 -3.75 11.99
C ARG A 91 8.64 -3.01 10.81
N HIS A 92 7.82 -2.26 10.12
CA HIS A 92 8.22 -1.56 8.91
C HIS A 92 7.41 -0.29 8.70
N SER A 93 7.96 0.60 7.88
CA SER A 93 7.28 1.80 7.40
C SER A 93 7.37 1.85 5.88
N LEU A 94 6.48 2.62 5.26
CA LEU A 94 6.45 2.81 3.82
C LEU A 94 6.50 4.29 3.51
N HIS A 95 7.45 4.68 2.67
CA HIS A 95 7.66 6.08 2.29
C HIS A 95 7.49 6.25 0.79
N ALA A 96 6.83 7.34 0.39
CA ALA A 96 6.66 7.68 -1.02
C ALA A 96 7.68 8.72 -1.44
N ASP A 97 8.55 8.37 -2.37
CA ASP A 97 9.53 9.31 -2.94
C ASP A 97 8.87 10.16 -4.04
N ASP A 98 7.93 9.56 -4.77
CA ASP A 98 7.05 10.27 -5.71
C ASP A 98 5.62 10.00 -5.27
N ASP A 99 4.65 10.68 -5.89
CA ASP A 99 3.25 10.29 -5.75
C ASP A 99 3.15 8.82 -6.12
N ALA A 100 2.63 8.01 -5.21
CA ALA A 100 2.66 6.56 -5.36
C ALA A 100 1.35 5.90 -4.99
N VAL A 101 1.09 4.78 -5.65
CA VAL A 101 -0.06 3.92 -5.33
C VAL A 101 0.43 2.50 -5.22
N VAL A 102 0.05 1.85 -4.14
CA VAL A 102 0.41 0.45 -3.89
C VAL A 102 -0.83 -0.38 -3.60
N LEU A 103 -0.73 -1.66 -3.92
CA LEU A 103 -1.77 -2.64 -3.57
C LEU A 103 -1.22 -3.54 -2.49
N LEU A 104 -1.84 -3.47 -1.32
CA LEU A 104 -1.49 -4.30 -0.17
C LEU A 104 -2.45 -5.48 -0.14
N THR A 105 -1.89 -6.69 -0.14
CA THR A 105 -2.64 -7.93 0.01
C THR A 105 -2.25 -8.58 1.32
N VAL A 106 -3.23 -8.88 2.15
CA VAL A 106 -3.03 -9.46 3.48
C VAL A 106 -3.88 -10.71 3.61
N LEU A 107 -3.29 -11.77 4.15
CA LEU A 107 -4.05 -12.92 4.60
C LEU A 107 -4.27 -12.75 6.10
N ALA A 108 -5.50 -12.45 6.45
CA ALA A 108 -5.86 -12.22 7.84
C ALA A 108 -6.05 -13.55 8.57
N ASP A 109 -5.49 -13.66 9.76
CA ASP A 109 -5.77 -14.77 10.64
C ASP A 109 -7.12 -14.52 11.31
N SER A 110 -7.97 -15.53 11.26
CA SER A 110 -9.29 -15.44 11.87
C SER A 110 -9.20 -15.49 13.39
#